data_52d9d64f5596395abded65f302bab721
#
_entry.id   52d9d64f5596395abded65f302bab721
#
_cell.length_a   1.000
_cell.length_b   1.000
_cell.length_c   1.000
_cell.angle_alpha   90.00
_cell.angle_beta   90.00
_cell.angle_gamma   90.00
#
_symmetry.space_group_name_H-M   'P 1'
#
loop_
_entity.id
_entity.type
_entity.pdbx_description
1 polymer ?
#
loop_
_entity_poly.entity_id
_entity_poly.type
_entity_poly.pdbx_seq_one_letter_code
_entity_poly.pdbx_strand_id
1 'polypeptide(L)'
;IDKNLYELAKEAEKLYADEYFEQCMTQTRRLGENICRLILKEKASSADTFDDMIEMLKDKATGSIREKEFIEDLYFLKKAGNASVHSGSVKKDGLTALECLQRSFEACINYAIAKKGPDSKIASLCYDEELLVTGKRGSANKTLKQKYLEKKESAKKSPPKRTKSKD
;
A
#
# COMPACT_ATOMS: atom_id res chain seq x y z
N ILE A 1 -9.31 -8.76 13.19
CA ILE A 1 -8.13 -8.57 12.30
C ILE A 1 -7.17 -9.72 12.56
N ASP A 2 -6.63 -10.29 11.49
CA ASP A 2 -5.60 -11.33 11.57
C ASP A 2 -4.35 -10.76 12.24
N LYS A 3 -3.85 -11.45 13.26
CA LYS A 3 -2.69 -11.00 14.04
C LYS A 3 -1.44 -10.86 13.18
N ASN A 4 -1.24 -11.77 12.24
CA ASN A 4 -0.08 -11.76 11.35
C ASN A 4 -0.11 -10.57 10.41
N LEU A 5 -1.27 -10.22 9.86
CA LEU A 5 -1.44 -9.01 9.03
C LEU A 5 -1.15 -7.74 9.84
N TYR A 6 -1.60 -7.67 11.08
CA TYR A 6 -1.33 -6.56 11.97
C TYR A 6 0.17 -6.38 12.23
N GLU A 7 0.88 -7.46 12.52
CA GLU A 7 2.33 -7.42 12.79
C GLU A 7 3.10 -7.00 11.53
N LEU A 8 2.72 -7.48 10.36
CA LEU A 8 3.33 -7.08 9.09
C LEU A 8 3.10 -5.59 8.80
N ALA A 9 1.90 -5.09 9.03
CA ALA A 9 1.57 -3.68 8.84
C ALA A 9 2.35 -2.78 9.80
N LYS A 10 2.43 -3.16 11.06
CA LYS A 10 3.18 -2.44 12.11
C LYS A 10 4.67 -2.39 11.79
N GLU A 11 5.25 -3.50 11.35
CA GLU A 11 6.65 -3.56 10.95
C GLU A 11 6.92 -2.69 9.72
N ALA A 12 6.03 -2.70 8.73
CA ALA A 12 6.16 -1.85 7.55
C ALA A 12 6.14 -0.36 7.90
N GLU A 13 5.26 0.07 8.80
CA GLU A 13 5.21 1.45 9.28
C GLU A 13 6.46 1.86 10.02
N LYS A 14 7.00 0.98 10.86
CA LYS A 14 8.24 1.21 11.58
C LYS A 14 9.43 1.38 10.63
N LEU A 15 9.52 0.51 9.63
CA LEU A 15 10.56 0.61 8.59
C LEU A 15 10.46 1.92 7.82
N TYR A 16 9.25 2.36 7.49
CA TYR A 16 9.03 3.64 6.86
C TYR A 16 9.48 4.81 7.75
N ALA A 17 9.12 4.80 9.03
CA ALA A 17 9.49 5.85 9.98
C ALA A 17 11.01 5.96 10.15
N ASP A 18 11.72 4.83 10.07
CA ASP A 18 13.19 4.76 10.15
C ASP A 18 13.87 4.97 8.79
N GLU A 19 13.11 5.35 7.76
CA GLU A 19 13.56 5.60 6.39
C GLU A 19 14.16 4.36 5.66
N TYR A 20 13.82 3.16 6.10
CA TYR A 20 14.13 1.91 5.39
C TYR A 20 13.06 1.62 4.33
N PHE A 21 13.03 2.42 3.27
CA PHE A 21 11.95 2.42 2.29
C PHE A 21 11.87 1.14 1.47
N GLU A 22 12.99 0.59 1.04
CA GLU A 22 13.01 -0.68 0.31
C GLU A 22 12.49 -1.83 1.16
N GLN A 23 12.90 -1.90 2.41
CA GLN A 23 12.43 -2.90 3.35
C GLN A 23 10.95 -2.72 3.69
N CYS A 24 10.47 -1.47 3.78
CA CYS A 24 9.06 -1.17 3.92
C CYS A 24 8.24 -1.70 2.74
N MET A 25 8.69 -1.45 1.50
CA MET A 25 8.04 -1.96 0.30
C MET A 25 8.01 -3.50 0.26
N THR A 26 9.09 -4.14 0.63
CA THR A 26 9.16 -5.61 0.74
C THR A 26 8.16 -6.14 1.77
N GLN A 27 8.03 -5.47 2.90
CA GLN A 27 7.12 -5.89 3.96
C GLN A 27 5.65 -5.71 3.56
N THR A 28 5.30 -4.63 2.87
CA THR A 28 3.96 -4.44 2.32
C THR A 28 3.62 -5.46 1.25
N ARG A 29 4.60 -5.89 0.45
CA ARG A 29 4.44 -7.01 -0.48
C ARG A 29 4.10 -8.30 0.25
N ARG A 30 4.83 -8.63 1.31
CA ARG A 30 4.54 -9.81 2.15
C ARG A 30 3.13 -9.76 2.73
N LEU A 31 2.68 -8.58 3.14
CA LEU A 31 1.31 -8.39 3.60
C LEU A 31 0.30 -8.73 2.52
N GLY A 32 0.49 -8.24 1.29
CA GLY A 32 -0.34 -8.57 0.14
C GLY A 32 -0.35 -10.07 -0.16
N GLU A 33 0.80 -10.73 -0.14
CA GLU A 33 0.89 -12.19 -0.31
C GLU A 33 0.11 -12.95 0.77
N ASN A 34 0.20 -12.52 2.02
CA ASN A 34 -0.53 -13.16 3.12
C ASN A 34 -2.04 -12.98 3.00
N ILE A 35 -2.52 -11.82 2.54
CA ILE A 35 -3.94 -11.62 2.26
C ILE A 35 -4.41 -12.61 1.19
N CYS A 36 -3.65 -12.77 0.10
CA CYS A 36 -3.97 -13.74 -0.95
C CYS A 36 -4.08 -15.17 -0.39
N ARG A 37 -3.13 -15.58 0.44
CA ARG A 37 -3.15 -16.92 1.08
C ARG A 37 -4.36 -17.11 1.98
N LEU A 38 -4.76 -16.09 2.73
CA LEU A 38 -5.93 -16.13 3.57
C LEU A 38 -7.24 -16.28 2.77
N ILE A 39 -7.31 -15.67 1.60
CA ILE A 39 -8.48 -15.77 0.71
C ILE A 39 -8.50 -17.11 -0.03
N LEU A 40 -7.37 -17.51 -0.60
CA LEU A 40 -7.25 -18.73 -1.43
C LEU A 40 -7.22 -20.02 -0.59
N LYS A 41 -6.77 -19.92 0.66
CA LYS A 41 -6.64 -21.05 1.58
C LYS A 41 -5.80 -22.19 0.97
N GLU A 42 -6.33 -23.39 0.91
CA GLU A 42 -5.64 -24.57 0.37
C GLU A 42 -5.23 -24.41 -1.11
N LYS A 43 -5.98 -23.63 -1.86
CA LYS A 43 -5.67 -23.34 -3.28
C LYS A 43 -4.39 -22.55 -3.47
N ALA A 44 -3.95 -21.81 -2.45
CA ALA A 44 -2.69 -21.08 -2.50
C ALA A 44 -1.47 -22.00 -2.67
N SER A 45 -1.57 -23.26 -2.25
CA SER A 45 -0.49 -24.25 -2.40
C SER A 45 -0.20 -24.62 -3.86
N SER A 46 -1.15 -24.40 -4.76
CA SER A 46 -0.97 -24.63 -6.20
C SER A 46 -0.37 -23.43 -6.93
N ALA A 47 -0.18 -22.31 -6.25
CA ALA A 47 0.43 -21.11 -6.80
C ALA A 47 1.93 -21.06 -6.47
N ASP A 48 2.78 -20.87 -7.47
CA ASP A 48 4.23 -20.79 -7.30
C ASP A 48 4.69 -19.38 -6.92
N THR A 49 3.96 -18.35 -7.36
CA THR A 49 4.34 -16.95 -7.21
C THR A 49 3.18 -16.08 -6.69
N PHE A 50 3.52 -14.87 -6.27
CA PHE A 50 2.51 -13.86 -5.94
C PHE A 50 1.65 -13.50 -7.16
N ASP A 51 2.22 -13.42 -8.34
CA ASP A 51 1.49 -13.24 -9.61
C ASP A 51 0.43 -14.33 -9.81
N ASP A 52 0.80 -15.58 -9.61
CA ASP A 52 -0.13 -16.71 -9.76
C ASP A 52 -1.30 -16.59 -8.79
N MET A 53 -1.06 -16.20 -7.55
CA MET A 53 -2.12 -15.97 -6.58
C MET A 53 -3.06 -14.83 -7.00
N ILE A 54 -2.53 -13.74 -7.53
CA ILE A 54 -3.33 -12.62 -8.01
C ILE A 54 -4.19 -13.06 -9.21
N GLU A 55 -3.64 -13.80 -10.15
CA GLU A 55 -4.39 -14.36 -11.29
C GLU A 55 -5.53 -15.29 -10.83
N MET A 56 -5.28 -16.13 -9.83
CA MET A 56 -6.32 -16.98 -9.25
C MET A 56 -7.46 -16.18 -8.62
N LEU A 57 -7.15 -15.07 -7.94
CA LEU A 57 -8.15 -14.15 -7.40
C LEU A 57 -8.94 -13.45 -8.51
N LYS A 58 -8.26 -13.04 -9.55
CA LYS A 58 -8.83 -12.38 -10.72
C LYS A 58 -9.83 -13.29 -11.45
N ASP A 59 -9.50 -14.57 -11.61
CA ASP A 59 -10.38 -15.55 -12.24
C ASP A 59 -11.68 -15.80 -11.44
N LYS A 60 -11.66 -15.56 -10.14
CA LYS A 60 -12.83 -15.69 -9.27
C LYS A 60 -13.61 -14.39 -9.09
N ALA A 61 -13.09 -13.28 -9.57
CA ALA A 61 -13.71 -11.98 -9.37
C ALA A 61 -15.04 -11.87 -10.11
N THR A 62 -16.03 -11.24 -9.47
CA THR A 62 -17.35 -10.98 -10.03
C THR A 62 -17.39 -9.72 -10.87
N GLY A 63 -16.31 -8.96 -10.91
CA GLY A 63 -16.16 -7.73 -11.69
C GLY A 63 -16.62 -6.46 -10.98
N SER A 64 -16.83 -6.50 -9.67
CA SER A 64 -17.15 -5.29 -8.91
C SER A 64 -15.97 -4.29 -8.92
N ILE A 65 -16.28 -3.01 -8.76
CA ILE A 65 -15.26 -1.96 -8.69
C ILE A 65 -14.28 -2.22 -7.53
N ARG A 66 -14.79 -2.66 -6.38
CA ARG A 66 -13.98 -2.98 -5.20
C ARG A 66 -12.99 -4.12 -5.46
N GLU A 67 -13.41 -5.15 -6.17
CA GLU A 67 -12.52 -6.25 -6.55
C GLU A 67 -11.43 -5.80 -7.50
N LYS A 68 -11.75 -4.93 -8.46
CA LYS A 68 -10.78 -4.34 -9.38
C LYS A 68 -9.74 -3.51 -8.63
N GLU A 69 -10.17 -2.64 -7.73
CA GLU A 69 -9.28 -1.83 -6.90
C GLU A 69 -8.38 -2.71 -6.03
N PHE A 70 -8.93 -3.75 -5.43
CA PHE A 70 -8.18 -4.71 -4.63
C PHE A 70 -7.09 -5.42 -5.46
N ILE A 71 -7.42 -5.88 -6.65
CA ILE A 71 -6.44 -6.51 -7.56
C ILE A 71 -5.35 -5.51 -7.97
N GLU A 72 -5.72 -4.28 -8.30
CA GLU A 72 -4.76 -3.21 -8.63
C GLU A 72 -3.80 -2.92 -7.47
N ASP A 73 -4.31 -2.87 -6.25
CA ASP A 73 -3.49 -2.68 -5.04
C ASP A 73 -2.48 -3.83 -4.88
N LEU A 74 -2.91 -5.07 -5.07
CA LEU A 74 -2.01 -6.23 -5.00
C LEU A 74 -0.92 -6.19 -6.06
N TYR A 75 -1.25 -5.84 -7.30
CA TYR A 75 -0.26 -5.68 -8.36
C TYR A 75 0.74 -4.57 -8.06
N PHE A 76 0.26 -3.47 -7.52
CA PHE A 76 1.14 -2.38 -7.13
C PHE A 76 2.13 -2.83 -6.04
N LEU A 77 1.66 -3.49 -5.00
CA LEU A 77 2.50 -4.02 -3.92
C LEU A 77 3.54 -5.03 -4.43
N LYS A 78 3.12 -5.90 -5.34
CA LYS A 78 4.03 -6.86 -5.98
C LYS A 78 5.13 -6.14 -6.73
N LYS A 79 4.78 -5.21 -7.59
CA LYS A 79 5.73 -4.48 -8.44
C LYS A 79 6.67 -3.61 -7.60
N ALA A 80 6.14 -2.85 -6.66
CA ALA A 80 6.94 -1.96 -5.82
C ALA A 80 7.88 -2.72 -4.88
N GLY A 81 7.45 -3.88 -4.37
CA GLY A 81 8.30 -4.74 -3.53
C GLY A 81 9.36 -5.53 -4.27
N ASN A 82 9.44 -5.40 -5.59
CA ASN A 82 10.48 -6.05 -6.39
C ASN A 82 11.74 -5.18 -6.40
N ALA A 83 12.88 -5.75 -5.96
CA ALA A 83 14.16 -5.05 -5.86
C ALA A 83 14.64 -4.39 -7.16
N SER A 84 14.25 -4.93 -8.32
CA SER A 84 14.64 -4.40 -9.64
C SER A 84 13.99 -3.06 -10.01
N VAL A 85 12.98 -2.62 -9.26
CA VAL A 85 12.18 -1.41 -9.55
C VAL A 85 12.63 -0.20 -8.74
N HIS A 86 13.54 -0.39 -7.76
CA HIS A 86 14.01 0.69 -6.89
C HIS A 86 14.85 1.69 -7.68
N SER A 87 14.55 2.97 -7.50
CA SER A 87 15.16 4.05 -8.29
C SER A 87 16.54 4.49 -7.81
N GLY A 88 16.98 4.05 -6.62
CA GLY A 88 18.16 4.55 -5.94
C GLY A 88 18.01 5.98 -5.40
N SER A 89 16.89 6.65 -5.64
CA SER A 89 16.56 7.97 -5.09
C SER A 89 15.73 7.83 -3.81
N VAL A 90 16.27 8.26 -2.69
CA VAL A 90 15.60 8.22 -1.38
C VAL A 90 14.22 8.89 -1.41
N LYS A 91 14.11 10.03 -2.10
CA LYS A 91 12.84 10.75 -2.21
C LYS A 91 11.79 9.96 -2.99
N LYS A 92 12.17 9.36 -4.12
CA LYS A 92 11.25 8.54 -4.94
C LYS A 92 10.85 7.27 -4.22
N ASP A 93 11.79 6.61 -3.56
CA ASP A 93 11.54 5.40 -2.81
C ASP A 93 10.66 5.67 -1.58
N GLY A 94 10.84 6.81 -0.93
CA GLY A 94 9.99 7.27 0.17
C GLY A 94 8.55 7.50 -0.26
N LEU A 95 8.31 8.12 -1.41
CA LEU A 95 6.96 8.31 -1.97
C LEU A 95 6.32 6.98 -2.36
N THR A 96 7.09 6.09 -2.98
CA THR A 96 6.60 4.76 -3.36
C THR A 96 6.29 3.91 -2.12
N ALA A 97 7.13 3.94 -1.10
CA ALA A 97 6.90 3.24 0.16
C ALA A 97 5.62 3.75 0.85
N LEU A 98 5.38 5.05 0.84
CA LEU A 98 4.16 5.64 1.38
C LEU A 98 2.90 5.15 0.64
N GLU A 99 2.97 5.08 -0.70
CA GLU A 99 1.89 4.51 -1.51
C GLU A 99 1.69 3.02 -1.22
N CYS A 100 2.76 2.28 -0.99
CA CYS A 100 2.68 0.87 -0.56
C CYS A 100 1.94 0.72 0.77
N LEU A 101 2.24 1.56 1.77
CA LEU A 101 1.52 1.54 3.04
C LEU A 101 0.03 1.81 2.85
N GLN A 102 -0.32 2.81 2.06
CA GLN A 102 -1.69 3.13 1.74
C GLN A 102 -2.41 1.97 1.07
N ARG A 103 -1.82 1.40 0.02
CA ARG A 103 -2.43 0.31 -0.73
C ARG A 103 -2.55 -0.97 0.08
N SER A 104 -1.59 -1.25 0.95
CA SER A 104 -1.67 -2.37 1.87
C SER A 104 -2.81 -2.19 2.88
N PHE A 105 -3.03 -0.98 3.36
CA PHE A 105 -4.17 -0.65 4.23
C PHE A 105 -5.50 -0.82 3.50
N GLU A 106 -5.63 -0.30 2.29
CA GLU A 106 -6.83 -0.46 1.47
C GLU A 106 -7.12 -1.93 1.14
N ALA A 107 -6.09 -2.71 0.88
CA ALA A 107 -6.21 -4.14 0.66
C ALA A 107 -6.73 -4.86 1.92
N CYS A 108 -6.26 -4.49 3.11
CA CYS A 108 -6.77 -5.00 4.37
C CYS A 108 -8.25 -4.64 4.59
N ILE A 109 -8.64 -3.40 4.27
CA ILE A 109 -10.03 -2.95 4.36
C ILE A 109 -10.92 -3.76 3.42
N ASN A 110 -10.53 -3.91 2.16
CA ASN A 110 -11.29 -4.69 1.18
C ASN A 110 -11.41 -6.17 1.59
N TYR A 111 -10.36 -6.75 2.12
CA TYR A 111 -10.40 -8.10 2.68
C TYR A 111 -11.38 -8.22 3.86
N ALA A 112 -11.33 -7.27 4.80
CA ALA A 112 -12.21 -7.26 5.97
C ALA A 112 -13.68 -7.10 5.56
N ILE A 113 -13.98 -6.26 4.58
CA ILE A 113 -15.34 -6.09 4.04
C ILE A 113 -15.82 -7.37 3.37
N ALA A 114 -14.99 -8.03 2.57
CA ALA A 114 -15.33 -9.28 1.91
C ALA A 114 -15.62 -10.40 2.90
N LYS A 115 -14.90 -10.43 4.03
CA LYS A 115 -15.04 -11.46 5.06
C LYS A 115 -16.21 -11.23 6.02
N LYS A 116 -16.45 -9.98 6.43
CA LYS A 116 -17.43 -9.61 7.46
C LYS A 116 -18.70 -8.94 6.92
N GLY A 117 -18.75 -8.68 5.63
CA GLY A 117 -19.80 -7.90 5.00
C GLY A 117 -19.53 -6.39 5.04
N PRO A 118 -20.35 -5.60 4.31
CA PRO A 118 -20.17 -4.14 4.25
C PRO A 118 -20.51 -3.50 5.59
N ASP A 119 -19.48 -3.24 6.39
CA ASP A 119 -19.59 -2.42 7.60
C ASP A 119 -19.19 -0.99 7.25
N SER A 120 -20.11 -0.06 7.42
CA SER A 120 -19.87 1.37 7.13
C SER A 120 -18.69 1.96 7.91
N LYS A 121 -18.42 1.48 9.10
CA LYS A 121 -17.28 1.92 9.93
C LYS A 121 -15.96 1.48 9.31
N ILE A 122 -15.87 0.25 8.83
CA ILE A 122 -14.67 -0.26 8.16
C ILE A 122 -14.47 0.47 6.83
N ALA A 123 -15.53 0.63 6.03
CA ALA A 123 -15.47 1.27 4.72
C ALA A 123 -15.07 2.76 4.79
N SER A 124 -15.33 3.44 5.92
CA SER A 124 -14.98 4.85 6.13
C SER A 124 -13.60 5.07 6.72
N LEU A 125 -12.87 4.01 7.09
CA LEU A 125 -11.51 4.13 7.63
C LEU A 125 -10.55 4.67 6.58
N CYS A 126 -9.74 5.63 6.98
CA CYS A 126 -8.69 6.22 6.16
C CYS A 126 -7.34 6.06 6.87
N TYR A 127 -6.31 5.81 6.08
CA TYR A 127 -4.95 5.76 6.60
C TYR A 127 -4.45 7.17 6.88
N ASP A 128 -3.97 7.41 8.09
CA ASP A 128 -3.48 8.72 8.51
C ASP A 128 -1.95 8.79 8.41
N GLU A 129 -1.46 9.27 7.26
CA GLU A 129 -0.03 9.44 7.03
C GLU A 129 0.61 10.51 7.91
N GLU A 130 -0.15 11.54 8.29
CA GLU A 130 0.38 12.60 9.15
C GLU A 130 0.67 12.08 10.54
N LEU A 131 -0.17 11.19 11.05
CA LEU A 131 0.08 10.51 12.31
C LEU A 131 1.37 9.69 12.26
N LEU A 132 1.63 9.03 11.12
CA LEU A 132 2.83 8.23 10.92
C LEU A 132 4.10 9.09 10.90
N VAL A 133 4.05 10.23 10.22
CA VAL A 133 5.22 11.10 9.98
C VAL A 133 5.44 12.07 11.14
N THR A 134 4.39 12.63 11.69
CA THR A 134 4.46 13.73 12.67
C THR A 134 3.99 13.38 14.08
N GLY A 135 3.37 12.21 14.26
CA GLY A 135 2.71 11.82 15.51
C GLY A 135 1.44 12.60 15.79
N LYS A 136 0.94 13.42 14.85
CA LYS A 136 -0.29 14.19 14.96
C LYS A 136 -1.35 13.66 14.01
N ARG A 137 -2.63 13.63 14.47
CA ARG A 137 -3.74 13.23 13.61
C ARG A 137 -3.93 14.25 12.49
N GLY A 138 -3.98 13.77 11.26
CA GLY A 138 -4.36 14.54 10.09
C GLY A 138 -5.87 14.50 9.81
N SER A 139 -6.27 14.94 8.61
CA SER A 139 -7.67 14.89 8.19
C SER A 139 -8.14 13.44 7.97
N ALA A 140 -9.07 12.98 8.81
CA ALA A 140 -9.63 11.64 8.75
C ALA A 140 -10.51 11.39 7.50
N ASN A 141 -10.88 12.44 6.76
CA ASN A 141 -11.79 12.35 5.61
C ASN A 141 -11.09 12.12 4.27
N LYS A 142 -9.77 12.10 4.23
CA LYS A 142 -9.00 11.86 3.01
C LYS A 142 -8.31 10.51 3.09
N THR A 143 -8.42 9.73 2.01
CA THR A 143 -7.63 8.51 1.87
C THR A 143 -6.15 8.86 1.74
N LEU A 144 -5.26 7.93 2.09
CA LEU A 144 -3.83 8.13 1.90
C LEU A 144 -3.48 8.35 0.41
N LYS A 145 -4.21 7.69 -0.50
CA LYS A 145 -4.07 7.88 -1.95
C LYS A 145 -4.36 9.33 -2.36
N GLN A 146 -5.42 9.93 -1.81
CA GLN A 146 -5.76 11.34 -2.06
C GLN A 146 -4.66 12.27 -1.54
N LYS A 147 -4.19 12.05 -0.31
CA LYS A 147 -3.08 12.80 0.28
C LYS A 147 -1.78 12.67 -0.52
N TYR A 148 -1.47 11.47 -0.99
CA TYR A 148 -0.31 11.21 -1.83
C TYR A 148 -0.40 11.95 -3.17
N LEU A 149 -1.56 11.92 -3.83
CA LEU A 149 -1.79 12.61 -5.09
C LEU A 149 -1.68 14.12 -4.92
N GLU A 150 -2.25 14.67 -3.85
CA GLU A 150 -2.14 16.10 -3.52
C GLU A 150 -0.67 16.53 -3.32
N LYS A 151 0.13 15.72 -2.62
CA LYS A 151 1.57 15.97 -2.45
C LYS A 151 2.33 15.92 -3.76
N LYS A 152 1.99 14.97 -4.63
CA LYS A 152 2.61 14.83 -5.94
C LYS A 152 2.29 16.01 -6.85
N GLU A 153 1.09 16.54 -6.80
CA GLU A 153 0.67 17.76 -7.53
C GLU A 153 1.36 19.00 -6.98
N SER A 154 1.45 19.14 -5.66
CA SER A 154 2.14 20.25 -5.00
C SER A 154 3.63 20.27 -5.35
N ALA A 155 4.27 19.11 -5.42
CA ALA A 155 5.67 18.98 -5.81
C ALA A 155 5.91 19.37 -7.27
N LYS A 156 4.93 19.15 -8.17
CA LYS A 156 4.99 19.59 -9.58
C LYS A 156 4.81 21.09 -9.75
N LYS A 157 4.08 21.75 -8.85
CA LYS A 157 3.80 23.20 -8.89
C LYS A 157 4.89 24.03 -8.23
N SER A 158 5.82 23.45 -7.52
CA SER A 158 6.96 24.15 -6.94
C SER A 158 7.92 24.55 -8.06
N PRO A 159 8.24 25.86 -8.25
CA PRO A 159 9.19 26.29 -9.27
C PRO A 159 10.57 25.68 -8.95
N PRO A 160 11.35 25.34 -9.98
CA PRO A 160 12.71 24.86 -9.76
C PRO A 160 13.47 25.93 -8.98
N LYS A 161 14.10 25.55 -7.88
CA LYS A 161 15.01 26.44 -7.16
C LYS A 161 16.07 26.88 -8.16
N ARG A 162 16.03 28.15 -8.55
CA ARG A 162 17.13 28.76 -9.30
C ARG A 162 18.37 28.61 -8.41
N THR A 163 19.27 27.76 -8.81
CA THR A 163 20.65 27.84 -8.35
C THR A 163 21.16 29.21 -8.80
N LYS A 164 21.38 30.09 -7.86
CA LYS A 164 22.12 31.31 -8.16
C LYS A 164 23.51 30.85 -8.59
N SER A 165 23.79 30.96 -9.89
CA SER A 165 25.19 30.93 -10.34
C SER A 165 25.89 32.07 -9.65
N LYS A 166 26.88 31.77 -8.81
CA LYS A 166 27.84 32.77 -8.36
C LYS A 166 28.81 32.97 -9.52
N ASP A 167 28.71 34.11 -10.13
CA ASP A 167 29.81 34.64 -10.95
C ASP A 167 30.98 34.94 -10.05
#